data_e5049a981b70c4c90a6ac75a013bc703
#
_entry.id   e5049a981b70c4c90a6ac75a013bc703
#
_cell.length_a   1.000
_cell.length_b   1.000
_cell.length_c   1.000
_cell.angle_alpha   90.00
_cell.angle_beta   90.00
_cell.angle_gamma   90.00
#
_symmetry.space_group_name_H-M   'P 1'
#
loop_
_entity.id
_entity.type
_entity.pdbx_description
1 polymer ?
#
loop_
_entity_poly.entity_id
_entity_poly.type
_entity_poly.pdbx_seq_one_letter_code
_entity_poly.pdbx_strand_id
1 'polypeptide(L)'
;MTTSSMPQINPEYVHWFRNSAPYINTHRGKTFVIMFGGEAVNHPNFSTLIHDFALLHSLGIKLVLVHGARPQIEKNLKDDNIESPLHQDIRITPRAAMPAILQAVGAIRLQIEAQLSMGLANSPMYGSRIDAISGNFVTARPYGIREGIDYQMTGEVRSIDVEAIKNNLLHDHIVILGSMGYSATGEVFNLLAEDVALSAAVELGADKLIFLGEEAGINDGDRLLHEMIPNEVDRFLRDRDLNCEINYFLNCASLACRQGVHRTHIISYAKNGALLEELFTRDGSGTLISHDPYEEIRRANIDDVVGLIELLSPLEEQGILVSRSRERLEQEIDNYSVIERDGMILGCAALHTLDAESAEVACVAVRPEY
;
A
#
# COMPACT_ATOMS: atom_id res chain seq x y z
N MET A 1 19.13 14.57 46.13
CA MET A 1 18.04 13.67 45.73
C MET A 1 17.38 14.34 44.53
N THR A 2 17.77 14.00 43.33
CA THR A 2 17.20 14.50 42.09
C THR A 2 15.98 13.64 41.78
N THR A 3 14.78 14.23 41.93
CA THR A 3 13.54 13.60 41.48
C THR A 3 13.57 13.50 39.97
N SER A 4 13.77 12.29 39.48
CA SER A 4 13.57 11.96 38.08
C SER A 4 12.10 12.16 37.75
N SER A 5 11.77 13.26 37.07
CA SER A 5 10.44 13.46 36.50
C SER A 5 10.21 12.37 35.45
N MET A 6 9.19 11.54 35.65
CA MET A 6 8.71 10.66 34.59
C MET A 6 8.43 11.49 33.33
N PRO A 7 8.81 11.01 32.14
CA PRO A 7 8.49 11.69 30.92
C PRO A 7 6.95 11.84 30.85
N GLN A 8 6.46 13.06 30.74
CA GLN A 8 5.04 13.32 30.53
C GLN A 8 4.65 12.68 29.20
N ILE A 9 3.75 11.70 29.24
CA ILE A 9 3.19 11.12 28.03
C ILE A 9 2.44 12.23 27.30
N ASN A 10 2.81 12.52 26.05
CA ASN A 10 2.10 13.50 25.24
C ASN A 10 0.65 13.01 25.02
N PRO A 11 -0.39 13.75 25.45
CA PRO A 11 -1.79 13.36 25.28
C PRO A 11 -2.17 13.11 23.81
N GLU A 12 -1.60 13.87 22.87
CA GLU A 12 -1.82 13.73 21.43
C GLU A 12 -1.35 12.36 20.91
N TYR A 13 -0.18 11.90 21.39
CA TYR A 13 0.35 10.58 21.05
C TYR A 13 -0.57 9.44 21.51
N VAL A 14 -1.10 9.55 22.74
CA VAL A 14 -2.03 8.54 23.28
C VAL A 14 -3.34 8.55 22.50
N HIS A 15 -3.83 9.73 22.12
CA HIS A 15 -5.03 9.87 21.30
C HIS A 15 -4.84 9.25 19.92
N TRP A 16 -3.75 9.59 19.25
CA TRP A 16 -3.40 9.02 17.94
C TRP A 16 -3.31 7.48 18.01
N PHE A 17 -2.62 6.93 19.00
CA PHE A 17 -2.47 5.48 19.14
C PHE A 17 -3.82 4.77 19.38
N ARG A 18 -4.73 5.38 20.16
CA ARG A 18 -6.09 4.84 20.34
C ARG A 18 -6.89 4.87 19.04
N ASN A 19 -6.77 5.93 18.27
CA ASN A 19 -7.47 6.09 17.00
C ASN A 19 -6.92 5.14 15.91
N SER A 20 -5.72 4.59 16.09
CA SER A 20 -5.17 3.56 15.19
C SER A 20 -5.74 2.16 15.46
N ALA A 21 -6.44 1.92 16.57
CA ALA A 21 -6.95 0.60 16.95
C ALA A 21 -7.91 -0.03 15.91
N PRO A 22 -8.85 0.71 15.26
CA PRO A 22 -9.70 0.15 14.22
C PRO A 22 -8.89 -0.38 13.03
N TYR A 23 -7.87 0.37 12.60
CA TYR A 23 -6.98 -0.02 11.50
C TYR A 23 -6.15 -1.26 11.85
N ILE A 24 -5.62 -1.34 13.09
CA ILE A 24 -4.90 -2.52 13.59
C ILE A 24 -5.80 -3.76 13.50
N ASN A 25 -7.05 -3.64 13.93
CA ASN A 25 -8.01 -4.75 13.88
C ASN A 25 -8.33 -5.16 12.44
N THR A 26 -8.53 -4.19 11.55
CA THR A 26 -8.83 -4.41 10.12
C THR A 26 -7.66 -5.08 9.40
N HIS A 27 -6.42 -4.72 9.74
CA HIS A 27 -5.23 -5.21 9.05
C HIS A 27 -4.68 -6.53 9.59
N ARG A 28 -5.05 -6.89 10.82
CA ARG A 28 -4.56 -8.13 11.44
C ARG A 28 -4.94 -9.37 10.64
N GLY A 29 -3.95 -10.22 10.35
CA GLY A 29 -4.12 -11.44 9.56
C GLY A 29 -4.22 -11.22 8.05
N LYS A 30 -4.25 -9.95 7.59
CA LYS A 30 -4.29 -9.58 6.18
C LYS A 30 -2.95 -9.75 5.51
N THR A 31 -2.95 -9.98 4.20
CA THR A 31 -1.74 -10.14 3.39
C THR A 31 -1.47 -8.87 2.60
N PHE A 32 -0.29 -8.27 2.81
CA PHE A 32 0.18 -7.10 2.10
C PHE A 32 1.39 -7.46 1.25
N VAL A 33 1.35 -7.08 -0.02
CA VAL A 33 2.50 -7.12 -0.92
C VAL A 33 3.06 -5.71 -0.99
N ILE A 34 4.33 -5.53 -0.61
CA ILE A 34 4.99 -4.22 -0.58
C ILE A 34 6.18 -4.26 -1.52
N MET A 35 6.13 -3.43 -2.56
CA MET A 35 7.18 -3.28 -3.56
C MET A 35 7.96 -2.00 -3.35
N PHE A 36 9.27 -2.09 -3.44
CA PHE A 36 10.19 -0.95 -3.41
C PHE A 36 11.38 -1.17 -4.35
N GLY A 37 11.81 -0.08 -4.98
CA GLY A 37 12.97 -0.08 -5.88
C GLY A 37 14.29 -0.21 -5.15
N GLY A 38 15.36 -0.44 -5.91
CA GLY A 38 16.73 -0.40 -5.41
C GLY A 38 17.14 1.01 -4.93
N GLU A 39 16.43 2.04 -5.37
CA GLU A 39 16.54 3.44 -4.96
C GLU A 39 16.20 3.59 -3.47
N ALA A 40 15.09 2.99 -3.04
CA ALA A 40 14.67 2.98 -1.64
C ALA A 40 15.72 2.31 -0.73
N VAL A 41 16.36 1.24 -1.21
CA VAL A 41 17.42 0.53 -0.45
C VAL A 41 18.65 1.42 -0.22
N ASN A 42 18.95 2.30 -1.16
CA ASN A 42 20.05 3.27 -1.05
C ASN A 42 19.69 4.53 -0.25
N HIS A 43 18.40 4.74 0.05
CA HIS A 43 17.94 5.94 0.72
C HIS A 43 18.23 5.91 2.22
N PRO A 44 18.57 7.06 2.86
CA PRO A 44 18.84 7.11 4.31
C PRO A 44 17.70 6.60 5.19
N ASN A 45 16.45 6.72 4.74
CA ASN A 45 15.27 6.25 5.48
C ASN A 45 15.07 4.72 5.41
N PHE A 46 15.88 3.98 4.64
CA PHE A 46 15.64 2.55 4.46
C PHE A 46 15.64 1.77 5.78
N SER A 47 16.53 2.10 6.71
CA SER A 47 16.55 1.47 8.04
C SER A 47 15.26 1.72 8.82
N THR A 48 14.66 2.90 8.68
CA THR A 48 13.38 3.22 9.32
C THR A 48 12.24 2.44 8.66
N LEU A 49 12.26 2.31 7.34
CA LEU A 49 11.30 1.51 6.60
C LEU A 49 11.33 0.02 7.03
N ILE A 50 12.51 -0.52 7.29
CA ILE A 50 12.64 -1.87 7.88
C ILE A 50 11.99 -1.95 9.28
N HIS A 51 12.09 -0.89 10.09
CA HIS A 51 11.38 -0.83 11.38
C HIS A 51 9.87 -0.81 11.19
N ASP A 52 9.38 -0.11 10.15
CA ASP A 52 7.96 -0.10 9.81
C ASP A 52 7.48 -1.50 9.40
N PHE A 53 8.25 -2.23 8.56
CA PHE A 53 7.92 -3.62 8.21
C PHE A 53 7.88 -4.53 9.45
N ALA A 54 8.85 -4.40 10.35
CA ALA A 54 8.87 -5.15 11.60
C ALA A 54 7.65 -4.84 12.49
N LEU A 55 7.24 -3.59 12.54
CA LEU A 55 6.05 -3.17 13.27
C LEU A 55 4.78 -3.76 12.65
N LEU A 56 4.62 -3.67 11.32
CA LEU A 56 3.48 -4.27 10.61
C LEU A 56 3.39 -5.78 10.87
N HIS A 57 4.52 -6.50 10.78
CA HIS A 57 4.59 -7.92 11.11
C HIS A 57 4.21 -8.20 12.57
N SER A 58 4.71 -7.40 13.52
CA SER A 58 4.38 -7.53 14.95
C SER A 58 2.90 -7.28 15.26
N LEU A 59 2.20 -6.50 14.41
CA LEU A 59 0.76 -6.28 14.49
C LEU A 59 -0.07 -7.43 13.86
N GLY A 60 0.61 -8.46 13.34
CA GLY A 60 0.00 -9.65 12.75
C GLY A 60 -0.36 -9.52 11.28
N ILE A 61 0.24 -8.57 10.56
CA ILE A 61 0.10 -8.43 9.11
C ILE A 61 1.09 -9.38 8.42
N LYS A 62 0.62 -10.12 7.44
CA LYS A 62 1.42 -11.05 6.63
C LYS A 62 2.09 -10.27 5.50
N LEU A 63 3.42 -10.27 5.46
CA LEU A 63 4.18 -9.44 4.53
C LEU A 63 4.85 -10.26 3.43
N VAL A 64 4.66 -9.83 2.19
CA VAL A 64 5.45 -10.22 1.03
C VAL A 64 6.19 -8.96 0.55
N LEU A 65 7.49 -8.94 0.71
CA LEU A 65 8.35 -7.82 0.31
C LEU A 65 8.91 -8.12 -1.08
N VAL A 66 8.72 -7.20 -2.02
CA VAL A 66 9.24 -7.31 -3.38
C VAL A 66 10.25 -6.19 -3.62
N HIS A 67 11.49 -6.55 -3.91
CA HIS A 67 12.52 -5.54 -4.14
C HIS A 67 12.99 -5.47 -5.58
N GLY A 68 13.18 -4.26 -6.09
CA GLY A 68 13.94 -3.97 -7.28
C GLY A 68 15.44 -3.87 -7.01
N ALA A 69 16.23 -3.67 -8.07
CA ALA A 69 17.68 -3.54 -8.01
C ALA A 69 18.25 -2.66 -9.12
N ARG A 70 17.43 -1.81 -9.74
CA ARG A 70 17.82 -1.05 -10.95
C ARG A 70 19.12 -0.26 -10.78
N PRO A 71 19.31 0.60 -9.75
CA PRO A 71 20.54 1.37 -9.59
C PRO A 71 21.78 0.51 -9.35
N GLN A 72 21.62 -0.60 -8.58
CA GLN A 72 22.72 -1.49 -8.27
C GLN A 72 23.13 -2.31 -9.49
N ILE A 73 22.15 -2.72 -10.32
CA ILE A 73 22.39 -3.36 -11.60
C ILE A 73 23.14 -2.41 -12.53
N GLU A 74 22.68 -1.14 -12.68
CA GLU A 74 23.37 -0.15 -13.52
C GLU A 74 24.82 0.06 -13.09
N LYS A 75 25.05 0.17 -11.78
CA LYS A 75 26.39 0.29 -11.23
C LYS A 75 27.27 -0.89 -11.59
N ASN A 76 26.80 -2.11 -11.34
CA ASN A 76 27.59 -3.33 -11.62
C ASN A 76 27.87 -3.49 -13.12
N LEU A 77 26.88 -3.24 -13.99
CA LEU A 77 27.07 -3.30 -15.46
C LEU A 77 28.10 -2.29 -15.93
N LYS A 78 28.08 -1.08 -15.36
CA LYS A 78 29.06 -0.03 -15.67
C LYS A 78 30.47 -0.42 -15.21
N ASP A 79 30.58 -0.96 -14.00
CA ASP A 79 31.86 -1.42 -13.44
C ASP A 79 32.48 -2.56 -14.26
N ASP A 80 31.64 -3.45 -14.79
CA ASP A 80 32.02 -4.58 -15.65
C ASP A 80 32.14 -4.20 -17.13
N ASN A 81 31.83 -2.95 -17.54
CA ASN A 81 31.77 -2.49 -18.92
C ASN A 81 30.85 -3.34 -19.83
N ILE A 82 29.69 -3.74 -19.31
CA ILE A 82 28.69 -4.52 -20.04
C ILE A 82 27.55 -3.60 -20.49
N GLU A 83 27.27 -3.62 -21.79
CA GLU A 83 26.12 -2.92 -22.35
C GLU A 83 24.83 -3.73 -22.16
N SER A 84 23.82 -3.11 -21.59
CA SER A 84 22.48 -3.69 -21.40
C SER A 84 21.45 -2.55 -21.49
N PRO A 85 21.09 -2.14 -22.72
CA PRO A 85 20.25 -0.98 -22.94
C PRO A 85 18.81 -1.21 -22.50
N LEU A 86 18.09 -0.10 -22.29
CA LEU A 86 16.64 -0.12 -22.10
C LEU A 86 15.94 0.16 -23.44
N HIS A 87 14.86 -0.54 -23.69
CA HIS A 87 13.92 -0.22 -24.76
C HIS A 87 12.51 -0.18 -24.18
N GLN A 88 11.83 0.96 -24.31
CA GLN A 88 10.56 1.23 -23.65
C GLN A 88 10.61 0.91 -22.15
N ASP A 89 11.68 1.37 -21.48
CA ASP A 89 11.98 1.16 -20.06
C ASP A 89 12.19 -0.30 -19.62
N ILE A 90 12.11 -1.25 -20.53
CA ILE A 90 12.41 -2.66 -20.29
C ILE A 90 13.86 -2.95 -20.70
N ARG A 91 14.60 -3.56 -19.80
CA ARG A 91 16.00 -3.92 -20.06
C ARG A 91 16.12 -5.01 -21.10
N ILE A 92 16.97 -4.81 -22.10
CA ILE A 92 17.48 -5.89 -22.92
C ILE A 92 18.63 -6.51 -22.13
N THR A 93 18.47 -7.76 -21.69
CA THR A 93 19.41 -8.40 -20.79
C THR A 93 20.27 -9.42 -21.53
N PRO A 94 21.45 -9.06 -22.04
CA PRO A 94 22.33 -10.05 -22.65
C PRO A 94 22.79 -11.08 -21.60
N ARG A 95 23.07 -12.31 -22.05
CA ARG A 95 23.54 -13.38 -21.14
C ARG A 95 24.79 -12.97 -20.34
N ALA A 96 25.66 -12.15 -20.92
CA ALA A 96 26.85 -11.61 -20.25
C ALA A 96 26.52 -10.67 -19.06
N ALA A 97 25.34 -10.05 -19.07
CA ALA A 97 24.90 -9.16 -17.98
C ALA A 97 24.37 -9.91 -16.74
N MET A 98 23.97 -11.18 -16.90
CA MET A 98 23.35 -11.95 -15.83
C MET A 98 24.20 -12.07 -14.54
N PRO A 99 25.53 -12.28 -14.57
CA PRO A 99 26.33 -12.31 -13.35
C PRO A 99 26.25 -11.00 -12.54
N ALA A 100 26.37 -9.85 -13.20
CA ALA A 100 26.26 -8.53 -12.57
C ALA A 100 24.87 -8.28 -11.97
N ILE A 101 23.81 -8.72 -12.66
CA ILE A 101 22.42 -8.63 -12.20
C ILE A 101 22.19 -9.52 -10.98
N LEU A 102 22.61 -10.79 -11.05
CA LEU A 102 22.48 -11.74 -9.94
C LEU A 102 23.21 -11.25 -8.68
N GLN A 103 24.40 -10.65 -8.85
CA GLN A 103 25.14 -10.05 -7.76
C GLN A 103 24.38 -8.89 -7.11
N ALA A 104 23.81 -8.00 -7.92
CA ALA A 104 23.04 -6.83 -7.43
C ALA A 104 21.79 -7.29 -6.64
N VAL A 105 20.98 -8.15 -7.25
CA VAL A 105 19.74 -8.65 -6.62
C VAL A 105 20.04 -9.46 -5.35
N GLY A 106 21.06 -10.33 -5.40
CA GLY A 106 21.50 -11.13 -4.24
C GLY A 106 22.00 -10.27 -3.08
N ALA A 107 22.77 -9.22 -3.37
CA ALA A 107 23.28 -8.30 -2.36
C ALA A 107 22.15 -7.55 -1.64
N ILE A 108 21.15 -7.05 -2.38
CA ILE A 108 19.97 -6.37 -1.80
C ILE A 108 19.19 -7.33 -0.90
N ARG A 109 18.91 -8.54 -1.39
CA ARG A 109 18.22 -9.55 -0.59
C ARG A 109 18.91 -9.79 0.75
N LEU A 110 20.22 -10.06 0.72
CA LEU A 110 21.01 -10.29 1.95
C LEU A 110 21.03 -9.06 2.86
N GLN A 111 21.03 -7.85 2.29
CA GLN A 111 20.96 -6.62 3.08
C GLN A 111 19.60 -6.50 3.79
N ILE A 112 18.49 -6.81 3.12
CA ILE A 112 17.15 -6.81 3.71
C ILE A 112 17.06 -7.87 4.83
N GLU A 113 17.49 -9.10 4.56
CA GLU A 113 17.53 -10.20 5.54
C GLU A 113 18.35 -9.81 6.79
N ALA A 114 19.54 -9.23 6.58
CA ALA A 114 20.39 -8.77 7.67
C ALA A 114 19.74 -7.67 8.52
N GLN A 115 19.05 -6.71 7.89
CA GLN A 115 18.37 -5.63 8.62
C GLN A 115 17.13 -6.13 9.36
N LEU A 116 16.36 -7.06 8.80
CA LEU A 116 15.24 -7.71 9.50
C LEU A 116 15.70 -8.58 10.68
N SER A 117 16.94 -9.06 10.64
CA SER A 117 17.53 -9.84 11.74
C SER A 117 18.03 -8.99 12.92
N MET A 118 17.96 -7.65 12.84
CA MET A 118 18.38 -6.77 13.92
C MET A 118 17.46 -6.88 15.13
N GLY A 119 18.05 -7.09 16.30
CA GLY A 119 17.31 -7.13 17.59
C GLY A 119 18.02 -6.29 18.65
N LEU A 120 18.59 -5.13 18.27
CA LEU A 120 19.39 -4.30 19.18
C LEU A 120 18.53 -3.76 20.34
N ALA A 121 19.07 -3.84 21.55
CA ALA A 121 18.49 -3.18 22.72
C ALA A 121 18.34 -1.66 22.45
N ASN A 122 17.20 -1.09 22.88
CA ASN A 122 16.82 0.31 22.63
C ASN A 122 16.53 0.67 21.16
N SER A 123 16.26 -0.31 20.32
CA SER A 123 15.74 -0.09 18.96
C SER A 123 14.25 -0.48 18.87
N PRO A 124 13.51 0.02 17.88
CA PRO A 124 12.14 -0.44 17.61
C PRO A 124 12.03 -1.95 17.34
N MET A 125 13.14 -2.59 16.99
CA MET A 125 13.25 -4.03 16.72
C MET A 125 13.55 -4.88 17.97
N TYR A 126 13.67 -4.25 19.16
CA TYR A 126 14.00 -4.99 20.38
C TYR A 126 12.94 -6.04 20.72
N GLY A 127 13.39 -7.29 20.84
CA GLY A 127 12.51 -8.42 21.12
C GLY A 127 11.73 -8.95 19.90
N SER A 128 11.85 -8.33 18.74
CA SER A 128 11.29 -8.89 17.50
C SER A 128 12.09 -10.14 17.09
N ARG A 129 11.37 -11.18 16.67
CA ARG A 129 11.93 -12.37 16.03
C ARG A 129 11.29 -12.47 14.68
N ILE A 130 12.01 -12.07 13.64
CA ILE A 130 11.52 -12.06 12.27
C ILE A 130 12.33 -13.06 11.47
N ASP A 131 11.64 -14.07 10.98
CA ASP A 131 12.21 -15.03 10.05
C ASP A 131 11.83 -14.58 8.63
N ALA A 132 12.84 -14.21 7.84
CA ALA A 132 12.69 -13.79 6.45
C ALA A 132 13.06 -14.96 5.53
N ILE A 133 12.17 -15.29 4.59
CA ILE A 133 12.33 -16.43 3.68
C ILE A 133 12.35 -15.93 2.25
N SER A 134 13.33 -16.35 1.48
CA SER A 134 13.38 -16.18 0.03
C SER A 134 13.59 -17.53 -0.66
N GLY A 135 13.12 -17.65 -1.91
CA GLY A 135 13.18 -18.91 -2.64
C GLY A 135 12.83 -18.77 -4.11
N ASN A 136 12.65 -19.89 -4.76
CA ASN A 136 12.28 -19.99 -6.18
C ASN A 136 10.76 -19.90 -6.40
N PHE A 137 10.10 -18.98 -5.73
CA PHE A 137 8.65 -18.81 -5.77
C PHE A 137 8.11 -18.22 -7.08
N VAL A 138 8.96 -17.60 -7.89
CA VAL A 138 8.58 -16.93 -9.13
C VAL A 138 9.01 -17.77 -10.31
N THR A 139 8.05 -18.37 -11.03
CA THR A 139 8.30 -19.02 -12.31
C THR A 139 8.27 -17.98 -13.41
N ALA A 140 9.30 -17.97 -14.25
CA ALA A 140 9.44 -17.04 -15.36
C ALA A 140 9.38 -17.74 -16.72
N ARG A 141 9.07 -16.96 -17.75
CA ARG A 141 9.24 -17.32 -19.16
C ARG A 141 9.99 -16.20 -19.86
N PRO A 142 10.69 -16.49 -21.00
CA PRO A 142 11.35 -15.45 -21.78
C PRO A 142 10.36 -14.37 -22.21
N TYR A 143 10.76 -13.11 -22.15
CA TYR A 143 10.03 -11.99 -22.74
C TYR A 143 9.97 -12.13 -24.26
N GLY A 144 11.03 -12.73 -24.84
CA GLY A 144 11.11 -13.10 -26.24
C GLY A 144 11.44 -11.94 -27.15
N ILE A 145 11.01 -12.08 -28.42
CA ILE A 145 11.18 -11.04 -29.43
C ILE A 145 9.90 -10.22 -29.53
N ARG A 146 10.00 -8.91 -29.30
CA ARG A 146 8.89 -7.96 -29.45
C ARG A 146 9.34 -6.78 -30.30
N GLU A 147 8.53 -6.40 -31.27
CA GLU A 147 8.83 -5.30 -32.22
C GLU A 147 10.19 -5.48 -32.94
N GLY A 148 10.60 -6.72 -33.18
CA GLY A 148 11.86 -7.04 -33.83
C GLY A 148 13.10 -7.01 -32.94
N ILE A 149 12.93 -6.75 -31.63
CA ILE A 149 14.00 -6.71 -30.63
C ILE A 149 13.98 -7.99 -29.79
N ASP A 150 15.13 -8.69 -29.74
CA ASP A 150 15.30 -9.83 -28.84
C ASP A 150 15.73 -9.37 -27.46
N TYR A 151 14.88 -9.61 -26.46
CA TYR A 151 15.14 -9.22 -25.06
C TYR A 151 16.02 -10.22 -24.31
N GLN A 152 16.42 -11.31 -24.93
CA GLN A 152 17.37 -12.32 -24.45
C GLN A 152 17.00 -12.89 -23.07
N MET A 153 17.77 -12.56 -22.00
CA MET A 153 17.55 -13.06 -20.65
C MET A 153 16.55 -12.20 -19.83
N THR A 154 15.89 -11.25 -20.45
CA THR A 154 14.73 -10.60 -19.86
C THR A 154 13.54 -11.55 -19.91
N GLY A 155 12.83 -11.67 -18.84
CA GLY A 155 11.65 -12.51 -18.72
C GLY A 155 10.41 -11.75 -18.26
N GLU A 156 9.32 -12.47 -18.23
CA GLU A 156 8.06 -12.05 -17.62
C GLU A 156 7.59 -13.13 -16.63
N VAL A 157 6.79 -12.74 -15.64
CA VAL A 157 6.22 -13.68 -14.67
C VAL A 157 5.27 -14.62 -15.40
N ARG A 158 5.45 -15.92 -15.20
CA ARG A 158 4.54 -16.95 -15.69
C ARG A 158 3.54 -17.37 -14.62
N SER A 159 4.01 -17.56 -13.39
CA SER A 159 3.19 -17.92 -12.24
C SER A 159 3.97 -17.70 -10.95
N ILE A 160 3.23 -17.56 -9.85
CA ILE A 160 3.73 -17.49 -8.48
C ILE A 160 3.40 -18.81 -7.77
N ASP A 161 4.33 -19.33 -6.97
CA ASP A 161 4.06 -20.48 -6.10
C ASP A 161 3.26 -20.02 -4.86
N VAL A 162 1.95 -19.90 -5.07
CA VAL A 162 1.00 -19.40 -4.07
C VAL A 162 0.98 -20.28 -2.83
N GLU A 163 1.05 -21.61 -3.00
CA GLU A 163 0.99 -22.57 -1.90
C GLU A 163 2.22 -22.42 -1.00
N ALA A 164 3.40 -22.41 -1.58
CA ALA A 164 4.65 -22.26 -0.83
C ALA A 164 4.71 -20.90 -0.10
N ILE A 165 4.30 -19.80 -0.74
CA ILE A 165 4.26 -18.48 -0.10
C ILE A 165 3.24 -18.48 1.05
N LYS A 166 2.00 -18.93 0.84
CA LYS A 166 0.98 -18.98 1.89
C LYS A 166 1.42 -19.82 3.08
N ASN A 167 2.08 -20.95 2.84
CA ASN A 167 2.60 -21.79 3.91
C ASN A 167 3.65 -21.05 4.75
N ASN A 168 4.56 -20.29 4.13
CA ASN A 168 5.52 -19.47 4.88
C ASN A 168 4.83 -18.36 5.68
N LEU A 169 3.87 -17.66 5.09
CA LEU A 169 3.09 -16.62 5.78
C LEU A 169 2.25 -17.17 6.94
N LEU A 170 1.80 -18.43 6.89
CA LEU A 170 1.10 -19.10 8.00
C LEU A 170 2.04 -19.43 9.17
N HIS A 171 3.33 -19.59 8.90
CA HIS A 171 4.36 -19.80 9.94
C HIS A 171 4.99 -18.49 10.42
N ASP A 172 4.34 -17.37 10.16
CA ASP A 172 4.77 -16.03 10.59
C ASP A 172 6.10 -15.57 9.99
N HIS A 173 6.43 -16.06 8.78
CA HIS A 173 7.61 -15.60 8.05
C HIS A 173 7.27 -14.40 7.16
N ILE A 174 8.23 -13.47 7.00
CA ILE A 174 8.19 -12.47 5.92
C ILE A 174 8.76 -13.12 4.67
N VAL A 175 8.01 -13.09 3.55
CA VAL A 175 8.48 -13.62 2.27
C VAL A 175 9.14 -12.50 1.47
N ILE A 176 10.37 -12.74 0.98
CA ILE A 176 11.11 -11.78 0.16
C ILE A 176 11.21 -12.30 -1.27
N LEU A 177 10.73 -11.51 -2.22
CA LEU A 177 10.84 -11.74 -3.66
C LEU A 177 11.77 -10.68 -4.29
N GLY A 178 12.63 -11.09 -5.19
CA GLY A 178 13.45 -10.17 -5.97
C GLY A 178 12.95 -10.05 -7.41
N SER A 179 13.58 -9.19 -8.21
CA SER A 179 13.32 -9.04 -9.65
C SER A 179 13.88 -10.17 -10.50
N MET A 180 13.74 -11.41 -10.05
CA MET A 180 14.26 -12.61 -10.71
C MET A 180 13.20 -13.70 -10.76
N GLY A 181 13.23 -14.49 -11.83
CA GLY A 181 12.37 -15.66 -11.95
C GLY A 181 13.11 -16.84 -12.60
N TYR A 182 12.56 -18.03 -12.40
CA TYR A 182 13.18 -19.29 -12.78
C TYR A 182 12.34 -20.02 -13.82
N SER A 183 12.96 -20.52 -14.87
CA SER A 183 12.28 -21.41 -15.83
C SER A 183 12.28 -22.85 -15.34
N ALA A 184 11.40 -23.65 -15.92
CA ALA A 184 11.37 -25.10 -15.69
C ALA A 184 12.65 -25.80 -16.14
N THR A 185 13.45 -25.18 -17.02
CA THR A 185 14.75 -25.69 -17.51
C THR A 185 15.92 -25.24 -16.62
N GLY A 186 15.67 -24.50 -15.55
CA GLY A 186 16.71 -24.04 -14.62
C GLY A 186 17.41 -22.75 -15.03
N GLU A 187 16.90 -22.05 -16.05
CA GLU A 187 17.42 -20.73 -16.42
C GLU A 187 16.84 -19.66 -15.51
N VAL A 188 17.62 -18.60 -15.30
CA VAL A 188 17.23 -17.44 -14.49
C VAL A 188 17.00 -16.26 -15.41
N PHE A 189 15.89 -15.57 -15.24
CA PHE A 189 15.49 -14.39 -16.01
C PHE A 189 15.45 -13.15 -15.14
N ASN A 190 15.87 -12.02 -15.72
CA ASN A 190 15.70 -10.69 -15.16
C ASN A 190 14.27 -10.22 -15.41
N LEU A 191 13.53 -9.88 -14.34
CA LEU A 191 12.14 -9.46 -14.37
C LEU A 191 11.99 -7.99 -13.93
N LEU A 192 10.86 -7.39 -14.28
CA LEU A 192 10.42 -6.16 -13.63
C LEU A 192 9.90 -6.49 -12.23
N ALA A 193 10.38 -5.78 -11.22
CA ALA A 193 9.94 -5.99 -9.83
C ALA A 193 8.46 -5.64 -9.65
N GLU A 194 7.98 -4.65 -10.38
CA GLU A 194 6.60 -4.21 -10.44
C GLU A 194 5.67 -5.34 -10.93
N ASP A 195 6.08 -6.08 -11.97
CA ASP A 195 5.32 -7.22 -12.49
C ASP A 195 5.33 -8.39 -11.50
N VAL A 196 6.44 -8.62 -10.79
CA VAL A 196 6.52 -9.62 -9.72
C VAL A 196 5.55 -9.25 -8.59
N ALA A 197 5.52 -7.98 -8.18
CA ALA A 197 4.63 -7.50 -7.14
C ALA A 197 3.15 -7.60 -7.53
N LEU A 198 2.83 -7.19 -8.76
CA LEU A 198 1.48 -7.32 -9.33
C LEU A 198 1.03 -8.78 -9.34
N SER A 199 1.84 -9.68 -9.93
CA SER A 199 1.50 -11.10 -10.03
C SER A 199 1.37 -11.74 -8.65
N ALA A 200 2.27 -11.42 -7.71
CA ALA A 200 2.19 -11.92 -6.34
C ALA A 200 0.92 -11.43 -5.64
N ALA A 201 0.57 -10.14 -5.77
CA ALA A 201 -0.62 -9.59 -5.13
C ALA A 201 -1.91 -10.24 -5.68
N VAL A 202 -2.01 -10.38 -6.99
CA VAL A 202 -3.20 -10.95 -7.65
C VAL A 202 -3.33 -12.44 -7.35
N GLU A 203 -2.27 -13.23 -7.56
CA GLU A 203 -2.35 -14.69 -7.40
C GLU A 203 -2.51 -15.11 -5.92
N LEU A 204 -1.93 -14.37 -4.97
CA LEU A 204 -2.13 -14.58 -3.53
C LEU A 204 -3.53 -14.16 -3.06
N GLY A 205 -4.22 -13.30 -3.80
CA GLY A 205 -5.43 -12.61 -3.35
C GLY A 205 -5.09 -11.67 -2.20
N ALA A 206 -4.03 -10.87 -2.36
CA ALA A 206 -3.57 -9.95 -1.33
C ALA A 206 -4.62 -8.87 -1.03
N ASP A 207 -4.74 -8.50 0.24
CA ASP A 207 -5.66 -7.43 0.67
C ASP A 207 -5.17 -6.05 0.24
N LYS A 208 -3.83 -5.86 0.17
CA LYS A 208 -3.21 -4.63 -0.30
C LYS A 208 -1.97 -4.90 -1.16
N LEU A 209 -1.80 -4.08 -2.20
CA LEU A 209 -0.55 -3.92 -2.94
C LEU A 209 -0.04 -2.50 -2.69
N ILE A 210 1.21 -2.36 -2.26
CA ILE A 210 1.81 -1.06 -1.89
C ILE A 210 3.07 -0.87 -2.72
N PHE A 211 3.12 0.21 -3.48
CA PHE A 211 4.31 0.67 -4.18
C PHE A 211 4.96 1.80 -3.39
N LEU A 212 6.24 1.67 -3.10
CA LEU A 212 7.04 2.69 -2.44
C LEU A 212 7.93 3.37 -3.47
N GLY A 213 7.55 4.60 -3.86
CA GLY A 213 8.29 5.46 -4.77
C GLY A 213 9.00 6.60 -4.04
N GLU A 214 9.69 7.47 -4.77
CA GLU A 214 10.33 8.65 -4.18
C GLU A 214 9.30 9.72 -3.83
N GLU A 215 8.33 9.94 -4.71
CA GLU A 215 7.28 10.95 -4.53
C GLU A 215 6.19 10.49 -3.56
N ALA A 216 5.49 11.45 -2.95
CA ALA A 216 4.45 11.18 -1.94
C ALA A 216 3.22 10.46 -2.50
N GLY A 217 3.11 10.32 -3.81
CA GLY A 217 1.97 9.75 -4.53
C GLY A 217 1.82 10.42 -5.88
N ILE A 218 0.60 10.47 -6.39
CA ILE A 218 0.29 11.03 -7.71
C ILE A 218 -0.15 12.48 -7.55
N ASN A 219 0.54 13.39 -8.24
CA ASN A 219 0.26 14.81 -8.19
C ASN A 219 -0.46 15.30 -9.46
N ASP A 220 -1.50 16.12 -9.29
CA ASP A 220 -2.13 16.92 -10.33
C ASP A 220 -1.72 18.40 -10.14
N GLY A 221 -0.65 18.81 -10.79
CA GLY A 221 0.03 20.05 -10.47
C GLY A 221 0.66 19.98 -9.07
N ASP A 222 0.29 20.93 -8.20
CA ASP A 222 0.75 20.97 -6.80
C ASP A 222 -0.15 20.17 -5.82
N ARG A 223 -1.21 19.55 -6.33
CA ARG A 223 -2.18 18.83 -5.49
C ARG A 223 -1.94 17.32 -5.53
N LEU A 224 -1.75 16.72 -4.36
CA LEU A 224 -1.73 15.26 -4.22
C LEU A 224 -3.14 14.71 -4.46
N LEU A 225 -3.26 13.71 -5.33
CA LEU A 225 -4.49 12.95 -5.53
C LEU A 225 -4.51 11.81 -4.50
N HIS A 226 -5.31 11.98 -3.44
CA HIS A 226 -5.38 10.98 -2.37
C HIS A 226 -6.08 9.69 -2.80
N GLU A 227 -6.97 9.78 -3.79
CA GLU A 227 -7.74 8.65 -4.28
C GLU A 227 -7.93 8.71 -5.79
N MET A 228 -7.91 7.54 -6.42
CA MET A 228 -8.24 7.35 -7.83
C MET A 228 -8.95 6.00 -8.03
N ILE A 229 -9.89 5.95 -8.96
CA ILE A 229 -10.42 4.68 -9.47
C ILE A 229 -9.69 4.27 -10.77
N PRO A 230 -9.68 2.97 -11.15
CA PRO A 230 -8.96 2.49 -12.34
C PRO A 230 -9.28 3.24 -13.64
N ASN A 231 -10.51 3.72 -13.82
CA ASN A 231 -10.88 4.48 -15.01
C ASN A 231 -10.29 5.91 -15.02
N GLU A 232 -10.07 6.49 -13.86
CA GLU A 232 -9.41 7.79 -13.73
C GLU A 232 -7.92 7.64 -13.98
N VAL A 233 -7.31 6.56 -13.48
CA VAL A 233 -5.91 6.21 -13.79
C VAL A 233 -5.69 6.11 -15.29
N ASP A 234 -6.58 5.42 -16.03
CA ASP A 234 -6.46 5.30 -17.49
C ASP A 234 -6.54 6.64 -18.22
N ARG A 235 -7.36 7.59 -17.73
CA ARG A 235 -7.43 8.95 -18.28
C ARG A 235 -6.15 9.72 -17.97
N PHE A 236 -5.70 9.66 -16.71
CA PHE A 236 -4.51 10.34 -16.24
C PHE A 236 -3.26 9.92 -17.03
N LEU A 237 -3.12 8.61 -17.30
CA LEU A 237 -2.02 8.04 -18.09
C LEU A 237 -2.04 8.47 -19.57
N ARG A 238 -3.24 8.65 -20.16
CA ARG A 238 -3.36 9.09 -21.56
C ARG A 238 -3.03 10.56 -21.78
N ASP A 239 -3.33 11.38 -20.78
CA ASP A 239 -3.30 12.84 -20.92
C ASP A 239 -1.94 13.44 -20.50
N ARG A 240 -1.01 12.61 -19.98
CA ARG A 240 0.24 13.07 -19.37
C ARG A 240 1.45 12.25 -19.75
N ASP A 241 2.56 12.94 -19.91
CA ASP A 241 3.88 12.33 -19.99
C ASP A 241 4.47 12.24 -18.58
N LEU A 242 4.43 11.02 -18.01
CA LEU A 242 4.87 10.74 -16.66
C LEU A 242 6.26 10.12 -16.67
N ASN A 243 6.98 10.25 -15.55
CA ASN A 243 8.19 9.47 -15.38
C ASN A 243 7.89 7.95 -15.41
N CYS A 244 8.87 7.17 -15.78
CA CYS A 244 8.76 5.75 -15.98
C CYS A 244 8.21 5.02 -14.73
N GLU A 245 8.72 5.34 -13.55
CA GLU A 245 8.33 4.68 -12.30
C GLU A 245 6.85 4.88 -11.98
N ILE A 246 6.38 6.13 -12.00
CA ILE A 246 4.96 6.46 -11.73
C ILE A 246 4.04 5.81 -12.76
N ASN A 247 4.45 5.82 -14.03
CA ASN A 247 3.68 5.19 -15.10
C ASN A 247 3.52 3.68 -14.85
N TYR A 248 4.58 2.97 -14.48
CA TYR A 248 4.52 1.55 -14.11
C TYR A 248 3.67 1.32 -12.88
N PHE A 249 3.84 2.11 -11.82
CA PHE A 249 3.07 1.96 -10.59
C PHE A 249 1.57 2.13 -10.83
N LEU A 250 1.18 3.16 -11.57
CA LEU A 250 -0.23 3.40 -11.90
C LEU A 250 -0.83 2.29 -12.75
N ASN A 251 -0.10 1.81 -13.78
CA ASN A 251 -0.56 0.71 -14.61
C ASN A 251 -0.73 -0.57 -13.79
N CYS A 252 0.26 -0.93 -12.97
CA CYS A 252 0.20 -2.12 -12.10
C CYS A 252 -0.91 -1.97 -11.05
N ALA A 253 -1.08 -0.81 -10.45
CA ALA A 253 -2.11 -0.53 -9.46
C ALA A 253 -3.53 -0.67 -10.05
N SER A 254 -3.77 -0.04 -11.21
CA SER A 254 -5.03 -0.14 -11.91
C SER A 254 -5.35 -1.59 -12.30
N LEU A 255 -4.35 -2.31 -12.82
CA LEU A 255 -4.52 -3.71 -13.22
C LEU A 255 -4.77 -4.62 -12.01
N ALA A 256 -4.04 -4.43 -10.90
CA ALA A 256 -4.23 -5.15 -9.65
C ALA A 256 -5.67 -5.00 -9.13
N CYS A 257 -6.19 -3.77 -9.09
CA CYS A 257 -7.56 -3.51 -8.66
C CYS A 257 -8.58 -4.21 -9.56
N ARG A 258 -8.40 -4.18 -10.90
CA ARG A 258 -9.28 -4.89 -11.84
C ARG A 258 -9.22 -6.41 -11.70
N GLN A 259 -8.12 -6.95 -11.18
CA GLN A 259 -7.91 -8.38 -10.96
C GLN A 259 -8.21 -8.82 -9.51
N GLY A 260 -8.86 -7.96 -8.72
CA GLY A 260 -9.42 -8.33 -7.41
C GLY A 260 -8.57 -7.96 -6.19
N VAL A 261 -7.46 -7.24 -6.35
CA VAL A 261 -6.78 -6.62 -5.21
C VAL A 261 -7.61 -5.42 -4.74
N HIS A 262 -8.12 -5.46 -3.52
CA HIS A 262 -9.09 -4.46 -3.06
C HIS A 262 -8.53 -3.03 -3.05
N ARG A 263 -7.28 -2.86 -2.61
CA ARG A 263 -6.65 -1.54 -2.45
C ARG A 263 -5.19 -1.59 -2.88
N THR A 264 -4.80 -0.65 -3.72
CA THR A 264 -3.39 -0.45 -4.08
C THR A 264 -2.98 0.96 -3.68
N HIS A 265 -1.80 1.09 -3.07
CA HIS A 265 -1.31 2.36 -2.57
C HIS A 265 0.01 2.72 -3.25
N ILE A 266 0.22 4.00 -3.54
CA ILE A 266 1.50 4.57 -3.98
C ILE A 266 1.92 5.59 -2.92
N ILE A 267 3.07 5.33 -2.27
CA ILE A 267 3.52 6.03 -1.05
C ILE A 267 4.99 6.38 -1.19
N SER A 268 5.45 7.44 -0.51
CA SER A 268 6.86 7.80 -0.52
C SER A 268 7.70 7.00 0.49
N TYR A 269 8.84 6.43 0.02
CA TYR A 269 9.89 5.95 0.90
C TYR A 269 10.77 7.08 1.44
N ALA A 270 10.75 8.25 0.79
CA ALA A 270 11.56 9.40 1.20
C ALA A 270 10.98 10.13 2.42
N LYS A 271 9.66 10.04 2.65
CA LYS A 271 8.99 10.58 3.84
C LYS A 271 9.02 9.54 4.96
N ASN A 272 9.72 9.85 6.06
CA ASN A 272 9.78 8.97 7.23
C ASN A 272 8.37 8.78 7.83
N GLY A 273 7.98 7.50 8.05
CA GLY A 273 6.69 7.14 8.63
C GLY A 273 5.51 7.19 7.66
N ALA A 274 5.71 7.50 6.37
CA ALA A 274 4.64 7.58 5.37
C ALA A 274 3.83 6.28 5.28
N LEU A 275 4.50 5.11 5.36
CA LEU A 275 3.83 3.81 5.32
C LEU A 275 2.88 3.62 6.51
N LEU A 276 3.28 4.04 7.71
CA LEU A 276 2.44 3.94 8.90
C LEU A 276 1.30 4.97 8.86
N GLU A 277 1.58 6.18 8.41
CA GLU A 277 0.58 7.23 8.22
C GLU A 277 -0.51 6.77 7.25
N GLU A 278 -0.13 6.17 6.11
CA GLU A 278 -1.07 5.63 5.12
C GLU A 278 -1.95 4.51 5.67
N LEU A 279 -1.37 3.62 6.48
CA LEU A 279 -2.08 2.41 6.93
C LEU A 279 -2.87 2.59 8.23
N PHE A 280 -2.52 3.58 9.05
CA PHE A 280 -3.10 3.75 10.38
C PHE A 280 -3.74 5.11 10.63
N THR A 281 -3.88 5.92 9.59
CA THR A 281 -4.65 7.16 9.63
C THR A 281 -5.71 7.18 8.53
N ARG A 282 -6.69 8.03 8.69
CA ARG A 282 -7.80 8.16 7.76
C ARG A 282 -7.41 8.86 6.47
N ASP A 283 -6.60 9.91 6.58
CA ASP A 283 -6.28 10.76 5.43
C ASP A 283 -5.14 10.19 4.58
N GLY A 284 -4.35 9.28 5.18
CA GLY A 284 -3.22 8.66 4.51
C GLY A 284 -2.10 9.65 4.20
N SER A 285 -1.11 9.20 3.44
CA SER A 285 0.06 10.01 3.06
C SER A 285 0.38 9.94 1.56
N GLY A 286 -0.34 9.08 0.83
CA GLY A 286 -0.09 8.75 -0.56
C GLY A 286 -1.33 8.84 -1.43
N THR A 287 -1.32 8.03 -2.50
CA THR A 287 -2.45 7.85 -3.40
C THR A 287 -2.99 6.43 -3.28
N LEU A 288 -4.26 6.30 -2.92
CA LEU A 288 -5.02 5.07 -2.94
C LEU A 288 -5.63 4.84 -4.32
N ILE A 289 -5.48 3.65 -4.88
CA ILE A 289 -6.24 3.19 -6.04
C ILE A 289 -7.14 2.05 -5.58
N SER A 290 -8.46 2.19 -5.74
CA SER A 290 -9.46 1.21 -5.34
C SER A 290 -10.53 1.02 -6.41
N HIS A 291 -11.17 -0.15 -6.44
CA HIS A 291 -12.22 -0.44 -7.40
C HIS A 291 -13.46 0.42 -7.16
N ASP A 292 -13.84 0.54 -5.91
CA ASP A 292 -14.97 1.34 -5.47
C ASP A 292 -14.47 2.62 -4.79
N PRO A 293 -15.19 3.73 -4.92
CA PRO A 293 -14.86 4.94 -4.20
C PRO A 293 -14.69 4.66 -2.70
N TYR A 294 -13.68 5.25 -2.10
CA TYR A 294 -13.36 5.08 -0.68
C TYR A 294 -14.44 5.66 0.23
N GLU A 295 -15.15 6.66 -0.28
CA GLU A 295 -16.31 7.25 0.34
C GLU A 295 -17.57 6.72 -0.32
N GLU A 296 -18.40 6.01 0.44
CA GLU A 296 -19.67 5.51 -0.03
C GLU A 296 -20.81 6.37 0.50
N ILE A 297 -21.63 6.88 -0.44
CA ILE A 297 -22.91 7.50 -0.08
C ILE A 297 -23.97 6.40 -0.14
N ARG A 298 -24.48 6.03 1.03
CA ARG A 298 -25.47 4.98 1.17
C ARG A 298 -26.62 5.39 2.09
N ARG A 299 -27.70 4.64 2.06
CA ARG A 299 -28.73 4.76 3.10
C ARG A 299 -28.18 4.30 4.44
N ALA A 300 -28.54 5.03 5.48
CA ALA A 300 -28.20 4.65 6.84
C ALA A 300 -28.98 3.38 7.26
N ASN A 301 -28.39 2.64 8.18
CA ASN A 301 -28.98 1.49 8.82
C ASN A 301 -28.86 1.62 10.36
N ILE A 302 -29.40 0.67 11.11
CA ILE A 302 -29.46 0.73 12.56
C ILE A 302 -28.06 0.78 13.20
N ASP A 303 -27.05 0.18 12.57
CA ASP A 303 -25.67 0.17 13.09
C ASP A 303 -25.00 1.55 13.00
N ASP A 304 -25.50 2.44 12.14
CA ASP A 304 -24.98 3.79 11.94
C ASP A 304 -25.44 4.78 13.02
N VAL A 305 -26.44 4.42 13.84
CA VAL A 305 -27.03 5.32 14.84
C VAL A 305 -25.97 5.90 15.78
N VAL A 306 -25.01 5.10 16.21
CA VAL A 306 -23.92 5.58 17.10
C VAL A 306 -23.05 6.61 16.37
N GLY A 307 -22.65 6.33 15.14
CA GLY A 307 -21.85 7.29 14.33
C GLY A 307 -22.62 8.56 13.99
N LEU A 308 -23.92 8.47 13.75
CA LEU A 308 -24.78 9.65 13.58
C LEU A 308 -24.87 10.50 14.85
N ILE A 309 -25.02 9.89 16.04
CA ILE A 309 -25.01 10.62 17.31
C ILE A 309 -23.67 11.33 17.49
N GLU A 310 -22.55 10.65 17.26
CA GLU A 310 -21.22 11.26 17.36
C GLU A 310 -21.03 12.45 16.41
N LEU A 311 -21.60 12.40 15.21
CA LEU A 311 -21.54 13.47 14.24
C LEU A 311 -22.45 14.65 14.59
N LEU A 312 -23.68 14.37 15.07
CA LEU A 312 -24.71 15.38 15.27
C LEU A 312 -24.61 16.08 16.64
N SER A 313 -24.21 15.36 17.71
CA SER A 313 -24.19 15.90 19.09
C SER A 313 -23.42 17.21 19.23
N PRO A 314 -22.20 17.38 18.66
CA PRO A 314 -21.49 18.65 18.76
C PRO A 314 -22.24 19.83 18.10
N LEU A 315 -22.99 19.57 17.02
CA LEU A 315 -23.77 20.57 16.32
C LEU A 315 -25.08 20.91 17.05
N GLU A 316 -25.66 19.91 17.72
CA GLU A 316 -26.80 20.08 18.62
C GLU A 316 -26.44 20.90 19.85
N GLU A 317 -25.30 20.63 20.49
CA GLU A 317 -24.78 21.38 21.63
C GLU A 317 -24.49 22.85 21.29
N GLN A 318 -24.06 23.12 20.05
CA GLN A 318 -23.87 24.48 19.55
C GLN A 318 -25.18 25.18 19.14
N GLY A 319 -26.30 24.46 19.14
CA GLY A 319 -27.59 24.99 18.73
C GLY A 319 -27.77 25.17 17.22
N ILE A 320 -26.89 24.55 16.43
CA ILE A 320 -26.93 24.54 14.94
C ILE A 320 -28.02 23.59 14.46
N LEU A 321 -28.14 22.44 15.11
CA LEU A 321 -29.14 21.41 14.82
C LEU A 321 -30.12 21.25 16.01
N VAL A 322 -31.34 20.84 15.68
CA VAL A 322 -32.33 20.48 16.70
C VAL A 322 -31.98 19.12 17.28
N SER A 323 -31.89 19.04 18.60
CA SER A 323 -31.56 17.79 19.30
C SER A 323 -32.58 16.69 19.03
N ARG A 324 -32.07 15.49 18.78
CA ARG A 324 -32.85 14.28 18.55
C ARG A 324 -32.44 13.19 19.53
N SER A 325 -33.45 12.55 20.12
CA SER A 325 -33.16 11.39 20.94
C SER A 325 -32.68 10.20 20.10
N ARG A 326 -31.94 9.30 20.73
CA ARG A 326 -31.48 8.06 20.08
C ARG A 326 -32.66 7.26 19.52
N GLU A 327 -33.75 7.15 20.28
CA GLU A 327 -34.94 6.41 19.86
C GLU A 327 -35.57 7.02 18.61
N ARG A 328 -35.52 8.34 18.49
CA ARG A 328 -36.02 9.02 17.30
C ARG A 328 -35.14 8.77 16.08
N LEU A 329 -33.83 8.79 16.25
CA LEU A 329 -32.89 8.43 15.17
C LEU A 329 -33.07 7.00 14.70
N GLU A 330 -33.26 6.05 15.64
CA GLU A 330 -33.54 4.65 15.33
C GLU A 330 -34.84 4.46 14.55
N GLN A 331 -35.89 5.24 14.88
CA GLN A 331 -37.19 5.18 14.17
C GLN A 331 -37.15 5.81 12.80
N GLU A 332 -36.37 6.86 12.62
CA GLU A 332 -36.30 7.64 11.39
C GLU A 332 -35.06 7.27 10.52
N ILE A 333 -34.34 6.20 10.86
CA ILE A 333 -33.04 5.85 10.26
C ILE A 333 -33.11 5.68 8.75
N ASP A 334 -34.21 5.15 8.21
CA ASP A 334 -34.41 4.94 6.78
C ASP A 334 -34.50 6.27 5.97
N ASN A 335 -34.71 7.39 6.66
CA ASN A 335 -34.73 8.72 6.04
C ASN A 335 -33.31 9.30 5.88
N TYR A 336 -32.31 8.70 6.53
CA TYR A 336 -30.95 9.20 6.51
C TYR A 336 -30.14 8.57 5.36
N SER A 337 -29.35 9.40 4.72
CA SER A 337 -28.22 8.99 3.89
C SER A 337 -26.93 9.41 4.59
N VAL A 338 -25.94 8.55 4.55
CA VAL A 338 -24.63 8.79 5.19
C VAL A 338 -23.52 8.72 4.17
N ILE A 339 -22.48 9.48 4.43
CA ILE A 339 -21.17 9.31 3.79
C ILE A 339 -20.33 8.55 4.78
N GLU A 340 -19.95 7.35 4.42
CA GLU A 340 -19.13 6.47 5.25
C GLU A 340 -17.73 6.31 4.68
N ARG A 341 -16.76 6.23 5.56
CA ARG A 341 -15.37 5.92 5.24
C ARG A 341 -14.77 5.08 6.36
N ASP A 342 -14.35 3.85 6.04
CA ASP A 342 -13.78 2.88 7.02
C ASP A 342 -14.61 2.71 8.31
N GLY A 343 -15.93 2.60 8.17
CA GLY A 343 -16.84 2.42 9.33
C GLY A 343 -17.12 3.71 10.12
N MET A 344 -16.62 4.86 9.67
CA MET A 344 -16.88 6.16 10.30
C MET A 344 -17.84 6.99 9.45
N ILE A 345 -18.87 7.53 10.08
CA ILE A 345 -19.78 8.46 9.42
C ILE A 345 -19.11 9.84 9.34
N LEU A 346 -18.84 10.29 8.12
CA LEU A 346 -18.23 11.59 7.81
C LEU A 346 -19.26 12.67 7.62
N GLY A 347 -20.40 12.32 7.06
CA GLY A 347 -21.49 13.23 6.80
C GLY A 347 -22.82 12.52 6.78
N CYS A 348 -23.88 13.26 6.97
CA CYS A 348 -25.24 12.76 6.81
C CYS A 348 -26.19 13.83 6.27
N ALA A 349 -27.28 13.36 5.70
CA ALA A 349 -28.45 14.16 5.38
C ALA A 349 -29.71 13.32 5.59
N ALA A 350 -30.79 13.90 6.11
CA ALA A 350 -32.08 13.25 6.21
C ALA A 350 -33.07 13.86 5.21
N LEU A 351 -33.89 13.02 4.59
CA LEU A 351 -34.99 13.42 3.71
C LEU A 351 -36.31 12.98 4.32
N HIS A 352 -37.09 13.94 4.81
CA HIS A 352 -38.41 13.69 5.39
C HIS A 352 -39.50 14.07 4.36
N THR A 353 -40.27 13.09 3.90
CA THR A 353 -41.41 13.31 3.06
C THR A 353 -42.53 13.97 3.84
N LEU A 354 -42.97 15.16 3.43
CA LEU A 354 -44.05 15.91 4.06
C LEU A 354 -45.41 15.56 3.43
N ASP A 355 -45.46 15.50 2.09
CA ASP A 355 -46.63 15.08 1.30
C ASP A 355 -46.20 14.47 -0.04
N ALA A 356 -47.14 14.24 -0.96
CA ALA A 356 -46.86 13.62 -2.26
C ALA A 356 -45.97 14.46 -3.20
N GLU A 357 -45.84 15.77 -2.93
CA GLU A 357 -45.15 16.71 -3.81
C GLU A 357 -44.01 17.44 -3.11
N SER A 358 -43.87 17.30 -1.75
CA SER A 358 -42.89 18.02 -0.97
C SER A 358 -42.14 17.13 0.02
N ALA A 359 -40.86 17.43 0.20
CA ALA A 359 -40.00 16.80 1.19
C ALA A 359 -39.06 17.83 1.80
N GLU A 360 -38.69 17.62 3.06
CA GLU A 360 -37.73 18.43 3.80
C GLU A 360 -36.39 17.74 3.83
N VAL A 361 -35.33 18.47 3.47
CA VAL A 361 -33.94 18.04 3.71
C VAL A 361 -33.52 18.59 5.08
N ALA A 362 -33.20 17.69 6.00
CA ALA A 362 -32.85 18.04 7.36
C ALA A 362 -31.54 17.34 7.78
N CYS A 363 -31.00 17.72 8.92
CA CYS A 363 -29.80 17.08 9.50
C CYS A 363 -28.62 16.98 8.55
N VAL A 364 -28.40 18.00 7.71
CA VAL A 364 -27.21 18.04 6.87
C VAL A 364 -26.02 18.39 7.77
N ALA A 365 -25.13 17.44 7.93
CA ALA A 365 -23.93 17.58 8.76
C ALA A 365 -22.75 16.91 8.08
N VAL A 366 -21.59 17.52 8.22
CA VAL A 366 -20.29 16.98 7.79
C VAL A 366 -19.31 17.23 8.92
N ARG A 367 -18.38 16.33 9.14
CA ARG A 367 -17.32 16.54 10.14
C ARG A 367 -16.49 17.77 9.76
N PRO A 368 -16.04 18.57 10.76
CA PRO A 368 -15.34 19.84 10.50
C PRO A 368 -14.02 19.68 9.73
N GLU A 369 -13.46 18.48 9.73
CA GLU A 369 -12.20 18.17 9.05
C GLU A 369 -12.38 17.87 7.52
N TYR A 370 -13.63 17.86 7.02
CA TYR A 370 -14.04 17.62 5.62
C TYR A 370 -14.88 18.83 5.06
#